data_11a133a6d4cfad16ef0bf0f2bc5a29f3
#
_entry.id   11a133a6d4cfad16ef0bf0f2bc5a29f3
#
_cell.length_a   1.000
_cell.length_b   1.000
_cell.length_c   1.000
_cell.angle_alpha   90.00
_cell.angle_beta   90.00
_cell.angle_gamma   90.00
#
_symmetry.space_group_name_H-M   'P 1'
#
loop_
_entity.id
_entity.type
_entity.pdbx_description
1 polymer ?
#
loop_
_entity_poly.entity_id
_entity_poly.type
_entity_poly.pdbx_seq_one_letter_code
_entity_poly.pdbx_strand_id
1 'polypeptide(L)'
;MMRVVVALVLGARLVGALPVSGAFAAAQSYVPERVFDAAAGRFSDLEAMVVDLSRADVVFLGEQHDHANGHRLELAVLEGLARRRGQIVLGLEMFERDVQEPLDHFSMGHITEDDFLRVSRPWPRYASDYGPTVNFAIAHDWPVVATNAPQAIVTEVSKGGLGVLDGRSAADRKLVAADLSCPTDDDYHTRFLAAMADHPVGDGQAMDRMYLAQCVRDETMAESVAHAWQIGALAGHPLVVHLNGAFHSDFHEGAAAGAIRRLPGKRVVVVSILPVQDLDTLAPDATERTRADYLVYTIK
;
A
#
# COMPACT_ATOMS: atom_id res chain seq x y z
N MET A 1 -64.34 48.37 -35.01
CA MET A 1 -63.50 48.34 -33.81
C MET A 1 -63.56 46.95 -33.22
N MET A 2 -62.55 46.15 -33.48
CA MET A 2 -62.52 44.74 -33.06
C MET A 2 -61.39 44.59 -32.01
N ARG A 3 -61.78 44.25 -30.77
CA ARG A 3 -60.85 44.04 -29.67
C ARG A 3 -60.38 42.59 -29.69
N VAL A 4 -59.09 42.42 -29.93
CA VAL A 4 -58.42 41.11 -29.80
C VAL A 4 -58.02 40.91 -28.32
N VAL A 5 -58.56 39.84 -27.72
CA VAL A 5 -58.16 39.38 -26.38
C VAL A 5 -57.03 38.34 -26.56
N VAL A 6 -55.84 38.67 -26.07
CA VAL A 6 -54.73 37.73 -26.02
C VAL A 6 -54.80 37.00 -24.67
N ALA A 7 -55.02 35.69 -24.71
CA ALA A 7 -54.99 34.83 -23.54
C ALA A 7 -53.52 34.37 -23.30
N LEU A 8 -52.96 34.75 -22.14
CA LEU A 8 -51.67 34.27 -21.65
C LEU A 8 -51.90 32.91 -21.01
N VAL A 9 -51.32 31.86 -21.61
CA VAL A 9 -51.24 30.52 -20.99
C VAL A 9 -49.95 30.45 -20.16
N LEU A 10 -50.07 30.52 -18.83
CA LEU A 10 -48.97 30.21 -17.91
C LEU A 10 -48.79 28.69 -17.88
N GLY A 11 -47.75 28.16 -18.49
CA GLY A 11 -47.31 26.77 -18.37
C GLY A 11 -46.50 26.60 -17.08
N ALA A 12 -47.08 26.00 -16.04
CA ALA A 12 -46.36 25.55 -14.85
C ALA A 12 -45.49 24.36 -15.19
N ARG A 13 -44.15 24.55 -15.24
CA ARG A 13 -43.19 23.43 -15.29
C ARG A 13 -43.10 22.82 -13.91
N LEU A 14 -43.62 21.60 -13.73
CA LEU A 14 -43.29 20.75 -12.61
C LEU A 14 -41.78 20.34 -12.75
N VAL A 15 -40.95 20.90 -11.90
CA VAL A 15 -39.60 20.42 -11.68
C VAL A 15 -39.72 19.18 -10.78
N GLY A 16 -39.69 18.01 -11.41
CA GLY A 16 -39.58 16.74 -10.69
C GLY A 16 -38.25 16.67 -9.94
N ALA A 17 -38.30 16.77 -8.62
CA ALA A 17 -37.15 16.45 -7.77
C ALA A 17 -36.91 14.97 -7.89
N LEU A 18 -35.79 14.60 -8.54
CA LEU A 18 -35.25 13.24 -8.48
C LEU A 18 -34.84 12.97 -7.03
N PRO A 19 -35.21 11.82 -6.46
CA PRO A 19 -34.67 11.48 -5.16
C PRO A 19 -33.16 11.30 -5.31
N VAL A 20 -32.38 12.16 -4.68
CA VAL A 20 -30.96 11.93 -4.42
C VAL A 20 -30.93 10.77 -3.43
N SER A 21 -30.77 9.56 -3.93
CA SER A 21 -30.39 8.41 -3.11
C SER A 21 -28.96 8.67 -2.62
N GLY A 22 -28.86 9.48 -1.55
CA GLY A 22 -27.64 9.59 -0.78
C GLY A 22 -27.39 8.21 -0.19
N ALA A 23 -26.47 7.45 -0.79
CA ALA A 23 -25.81 6.40 -0.07
C ALA A 23 -25.15 7.07 1.12
N PHE A 24 -25.74 6.95 2.31
CA PHE A 24 -25.06 7.27 3.54
C PHE A 24 -23.85 6.34 3.57
N ALA A 25 -22.67 6.88 3.31
CA ALA A 25 -21.43 6.20 3.66
C ALA A 25 -21.60 5.81 5.12
N ALA A 26 -21.53 4.51 5.42
CA ALA A 26 -21.58 4.02 6.78
C ALA A 26 -20.54 4.82 7.55
N ALA A 27 -20.98 5.51 8.61
CA ALA A 27 -20.08 6.27 9.45
C ALA A 27 -18.93 5.34 9.81
N GLN A 28 -17.69 5.73 9.48
CA GLN A 28 -16.52 4.94 9.83
C GLN A 28 -16.56 4.75 11.34
N SER A 29 -16.70 3.51 11.78
CA SER A 29 -16.68 3.21 13.19
C SER A 29 -15.30 3.58 13.73
N TYR A 30 -15.27 4.21 14.91
CA TYR A 30 -14.04 4.51 15.64
C TYR A 30 -13.14 3.28 15.69
N VAL A 31 -11.84 3.45 15.35
CA VAL A 31 -10.82 2.43 15.48
C VAL A 31 -9.95 2.81 16.69
N PRO A 32 -9.99 2.03 17.77
CA PRO A 32 -9.11 2.30 18.91
C PRO A 32 -7.65 2.03 18.52
N GLU A 33 -6.78 3.02 18.77
CA GLU A 33 -5.34 2.89 18.49
C GLU A 33 -4.48 3.58 19.53
N ARG A 34 -3.22 3.21 19.58
CA ARG A 34 -2.14 3.87 20.32
C ARG A 34 -0.92 3.96 19.41
N VAL A 35 -0.40 5.15 19.22
CA VAL A 35 0.81 5.39 18.44
C VAL A 35 2.01 5.51 19.37
N PHE A 36 3.07 4.77 19.10
CA PHE A 36 4.36 4.90 19.77
C PHE A 36 5.39 5.48 18.79
N ASP A 37 5.97 6.60 19.13
CA ASP A 37 7.08 7.23 18.41
C ASP A 37 8.38 6.62 18.92
N ALA A 38 9.04 5.83 18.07
CA ALA A 38 10.24 5.09 18.43
C ALA A 38 11.43 6.03 18.68
N ALA A 39 11.57 7.10 17.91
CA ALA A 39 12.64 8.08 18.07
C ALA A 39 12.49 8.89 19.36
N ALA A 40 11.25 9.27 19.70
CA ALA A 40 10.95 9.96 20.95
C ALA A 40 10.90 9.00 22.17
N GLY A 41 10.79 7.70 21.95
CA GLY A 41 10.69 6.67 22.99
C GLY A 41 9.42 6.77 23.84
N ARG A 42 8.32 7.28 23.27
CA ARG A 42 7.07 7.54 24.01
C ARG A 42 5.83 7.42 23.13
N PHE A 43 4.69 7.25 23.78
CA PHE A 43 3.41 7.33 23.08
C PHE A 43 3.11 8.74 22.60
N SER A 44 2.50 8.81 21.44
CA SER A 44 2.04 9.99 20.71
C SER A 44 0.59 9.77 20.27
N ASP A 45 0.13 10.54 19.31
CA ASP A 45 -1.19 10.39 18.69
C ASP A 45 -1.09 10.29 17.17
N LEU A 46 -2.15 9.78 16.55
CA LEU A 46 -2.23 9.57 15.09
C LEU A 46 -1.98 10.85 14.30
N GLU A 47 -2.52 11.97 14.76
CA GLU A 47 -2.41 13.24 14.07
C GLU A 47 -0.99 13.78 14.08
N ALA A 48 -0.27 13.66 15.21
CA ALA A 48 1.14 14.03 15.31
C ALA A 48 2.02 13.17 14.39
N MET A 49 1.77 11.86 14.33
CA MET A 49 2.42 10.97 13.38
C MET A 49 2.15 11.41 11.94
N VAL A 50 0.90 11.63 11.54
CA VAL A 50 0.55 12.04 10.17
C VAL A 50 1.19 13.38 9.78
N VAL A 51 1.30 14.34 10.72
CA VAL A 51 2.07 15.60 10.50
C VAL A 51 3.51 15.29 10.17
N ASP A 52 4.14 14.36 10.85
CA ASP A 52 5.52 13.98 10.59
C ASP A 52 5.67 13.20 9.27
N LEU A 53 4.79 12.22 9.01
CA LEU A 53 4.75 11.47 7.75
C LEU A 53 4.58 12.39 6.54
N SER A 54 3.84 13.49 6.67
CA SER A 54 3.64 14.45 5.58
C SER A 54 4.93 15.12 5.10
N ARG A 55 6.04 15.01 5.84
CA ARG A 55 7.36 15.55 5.51
C ARG A 55 8.29 14.49 4.89
N ALA A 56 7.86 13.25 4.81
CA ALA A 56 8.62 12.16 4.21
C ALA A 56 8.63 12.26 2.68
N ASP A 57 9.57 11.57 2.06
CA ASP A 57 9.60 11.27 0.63
C ASP A 57 8.87 9.95 0.34
N VAL A 58 9.05 8.96 1.22
CA VAL A 58 8.41 7.64 1.15
C VAL A 58 7.93 7.23 2.54
N VAL A 59 6.74 6.65 2.62
CA VAL A 59 6.18 6.01 3.82
C VAL A 59 5.80 4.57 3.48
N PHE A 60 6.34 3.62 4.22
CA PHE A 60 5.87 2.24 4.23
C PHE A 60 4.87 2.06 5.36
N LEU A 61 3.66 1.61 5.05
CA LEU A 61 2.65 1.21 6.03
C LEU A 61 2.60 -0.31 6.06
N GLY A 62 3.24 -0.88 7.07
CA GLY A 62 3.32 -2.33 7.27
C GLY A 62 2.11 -2.85 8.03
N GLU A 63 1.39 -3.80 7.43
CA GLU A 63 0.14 -4.36 7.94
C GLU A 63 0.23 -5.84 8.31
N GLN A 64 -0.83 -6.35 8.98
CA GLN A 64 -1.19 -7.76 9.01
C GLN A 64 -2.38 -7.95 8.07
N HIS A 65 -2.22 -8.73 7.01
CA HIS A 65 -3.18 -8.86 5.89
C HIS A 65 -4.60 -9.25 6.29
N ASP A 66 -4.80 -9.89 7.42
CA ASP A 66 -6.11 -10.32 7.92
C ASP A 66 -6.70 -9.41 9.01
N HIS A 67 -6.12 -8.21 9.21
CA HIS A 67 -6.47 -7.34 10.30
C HIS A 67 -7.29 -6.13 9.85
N ALA A 68 -8.62 -6.23 9.94
CA ALA A 68 -9.56 -5.22 9.45
C ALA A 68 -9.37 -3.81 10.05
N ASN A 69 -8.97 -3.70 11.32
CA ASN A 69 -8.69 -2.40 11.93
C ASN A 69 -7.41 -1.78 11.38
N GLY A 70 -6.42 -2.60 11.00
CA GLY A 70 -5.22 -2.14 10.31
C GLY A 70 -5.56 -1.43 9.01
N HIS A 71 -6.37 -2.03 8.15
CA HIS A 71 -6.80 -1.44 6.87
C HIS A 71 -7.59 -0.14 7.04
N ARG A 72 -8.39 -0.02 8.11
CA ARG A 72 -9.06 1.24 8.44
C ARG A 72 -8.07 2.33 8.85
N LEU A 73 -7.01 1.97 9.57
CA LEU A 73 -5.95 2.90 9.96
C LEU A 73 -5.11 3.33 8.76
N GLU A 74 -4.84 2.45 7.80
CA GLU A 74 -4.20 2.82 6.53
C GLU A 74 -5.01 3.91 5.81
N LEU A 75 -6.31 3.71 5.67
CA LEU A 75 -7.18 4.73 5.07
C LEU A 75 -7.18 6.03 5.89
N ALA A 76 -7.26 5.96 7.22
CA ALA A 76 -7.20 7.14 8.09
C ALA A 76 -5.89 7.92 7.95
N VAL A 77 -4.76 7.22 7.79
CA VAL A 77 -3.46 7.85 7.49
C VAL A 77 -3.49 8.55 6.13
N LEU A 78 -4.02 7.90 5.08
CA LEU A 78 -4.15 8.51 3.75
C LEU A 78 -5.05 9.75 3.79
N GLU A 79 -6.20 9.69 4.47
CA GLU A 79 -7.10 10.85 4.70
C GLU A 79 -6.38 12.00 5.42
N GLY A 80 -5.58 11.67 6.42
CA GLY A 80 -4.75 12.62 7.16
C GLY A 80 -3.68 13.26 6.29
N LEU A 81 -3.03 12.49 5.44
CA LEU A 81 -2.00 12.96 4.51
C LEU A 81 -2.61 13.82 3.39
N ALA A 82 -3.79 13.47 2.87
CA ALA A 82 -4.51 14.24 1.86
C ALA A 82 -4.74 15.70 2.26
N ARG A 83 -4.99 15.95 3.56
CA ARG A 83 -5.16 17.31 4.09
C ARG A 83 -3.86 18.12 4.11
N ARG A 84 -2.68 17.49 3.90
CA ARG A 84 -1.34 18.09 4.09
C ARG A 84 -0.47 18.04 2.84
N ARG A 85 -0.75 17.13 1.93
CA ARG A 85 0.06 16.91 0.72
C ARG A 85 -0.86 16.86 -0.50
N GLY A 86 -0.55 17.68 -1.50
CA GLY A 86 -1.29 17.69 -2.77
C GLY A 86 -0.88 16.59 -3.74
N GLN A 87 0.35 16.07 -3.61
CA GLN A 87 0.89 15.05 -4.50
C GLN A 87 1.27 13.82 -3.69
N ILE A 88 0.45 12.78 -3.79
CA ILE A 88 0.69 11.48 -3.19
C ILE A 88 0.62 10.43 -4.31
N VAL A 89 1.46 9.43 -4.22
CA VAL A 89 1.41 8.21 -5.04
C VAL A 89 1.13 7.06 -4.11
N LEU A 90 0.11 6.26 -4.39
CA LEU A 90 -0.22 5.06 -3.62
C LEU A 90 0.41 3.83 -4.29
N GLY A 91 1.38 3.21 -3.63
CA GLY A 91 1.96 1.93 -4.02
C GLY A 91 1.31 0.78 -3.26
N LEU A 92 1.05 -0.33 -3.93
CA LEU A 92 0.35 -1.48 -3.35
C LEU A 92 1.09 -2.78 -3.63
N GLU A 93 1.46 -3.52 -2.57
CA GLU A 93 1.95 -4.89 -2.67
C GLU A 93 0.89 -5.82 -3.29
N MET A 94 -0.37 -5.53 -3.04
CA MET A 94 -1.54 -6.35 -3.40
C MET A 94 -1.74 -6.48 -4.91
N PHE A 95 -1.08 -5.66 -5.70
CA PHE A 95 -1.10 -5.74 -7.15
C PHE A 95 0.29 -6.00 -7.72
N GLU A 96 0.33 -6.94 -8.66
CA GLU A 96 1.53 -7.33 -9.39
C GLU A 96 1.77 -6.40 -10.58
N ARG A 97 3.03 -6.16 -10.97
CA ARG A 97 3.39 -5.19 -12.04
C ARG A 97 2.69 -5.44 -13.38
N ASP A 98 2.34 -6.68 -13.70
CA ASP A 98 1.69 -7.03 -14.96
C ASP A 98 0.23 -6.58 -15.05
N VAL A 99 -0.36 -6.11 -13.93
CA VAL A 99 -1.71 -5.53 -13.91
C VAL A 99 -1.72 -3.99 -13.85
N GLN A 100 -0.57 -3.33 -14.04
CA GLN A 100 -0.52 -1.86 -14.02
C GLN A 100 -1.41 -1.23 -15.11
N GLU A 101 -1.39 -1.75 -16.33
CA GLU A 101 -2.21 -1.21 -17.42
C GLU A 101 -3.72 -1.27 -17.12
N PRO A 102 -4.31 -2.41 -16.69
CA PRO A 102 -5.69 -2.44 -16.21
C PRO A 102 -5.96 -1.51 -15.02
N LEU A 103 -5.01 -1.36 -14.09
CA LEU A 103 -5.14 -0.46 -12.94
C LEU A 103 -5.19 1.00 -13.38
N ASP A 104 -4.37 1.38 -14.35
CA ASP A 104 -4.39 2.72 -14.95
C ASP A 104 -5.74 3.00 -15.63
N HIS A 105 -6.24 2.04 -16.42
CA HIS A 105 -7.55 2.18 -17.08
C HIS A 105 -8.70 2.31 -16.07
N PHE A 106 -8.66 1.57 -14.98
CA PHE A 106 -9.63 1.70 -13.90
C PHE A 106 -9.51 3.07 -13.21
N SER A 107 -8.31 3.50 -12.88
CA SER A 107 -8.05 4.80 -12.24
C SER A 107 -8.50 5.98 -13.10
N MET A 108 -8.42 5.86 -14.43
CA MET A 108 -8.89 6.87 -15.40
C MET A 108 -10.40 6.76 -15.69
N GLY A 109 -11.11 5.79 -15.14
CA GLY A 109 -12.52 5.55 -15.41
C GLY A 109 -12.82 4.98 -16.79
N HIS A 110 -11.82 4.41 -17.47
CA HIS A 110 -11.99 3.77 -18.79
C HIS A 110 -12.62 2.38 -18.69
N ILE A 111 -12.48 1.69 -17.55
CA ILE A 111 -13.13 0.43 -17.23
C ILE A 111 -13.75 0.52 -15.85
N THR A 112 -14.71 -0.35 -15.58
CA THR A 112 -15.34 -0.44 -14.24
C THR A 112 -14.42 -1.16 -13.24
N GLU A 113 -14.69 -1.02 -11.94
CA GLU A 113 -14.00 -1.80 -10.90
C GLU A 113 -14.17 -3.30 -11.12
N ASP A 114 -15.38 -3.75 -11.48
CA ASP A 114 -15.66 -5.16 -11.79
C ASP A 114 -14.82 -5.67 -12.97
N ASP A 115 -14.61 -4.84 -14.01
CA ASP A 115 -13.75 -5.19 -15.15
C ASP A 115 -12.30 -5.32 -14.71
N PHE A 116 -11.82 -4.39 -13.90
CA PHE A 116 -10.47 -4.42 -13.33
C PHE A 116 -10.27 -5.66 -12.45
N LEU A 117 -11.17 -5.93 -11.52
CA LEU A 117 -11.06 -7.08 -10.60
C LEU A 117 -11.05 -8.42 -11.32
N ARG A 118 -11.70 -8.54 -12.48
CA ARG A 118 -11.67 -9.80 -13.27
C ARG A 118 -10.28 -10.14 -13.83
N VAL A 119 -9.41 -9.16 -14.02
CA VAL A 119 -8.09 -9.35 -14.64
C VAL A 119 -6.92 -9.14 -13.68
N SER A 120 -7.14 -8.44 -12.55
CA SER A 120 -6.09 -8.04 -11.62
C SER A 120 -5.74 -9.10 -10.56
N ARG A 121 -6.47 -10.19 -10.49
CA ARG A 121 -6.25 -11.23 -9.47
C ARG A 121 -6.24 -10.66 -8.04
N PRO A 122 -7.30 -9.93 -7.63
CA PRO A 122 -7.33 -9.23 -6.36
C PRO A 122 -7.16 -10.20 -5.19
N TRP A 123 -6.52 -9.74 -4.15
CA TRP A 123 -6.41 -10.50 -2.92
C TRP A 123 -7.78 -10.71 -2.27
N PRO A 124 -7.93 -11.78 -1.45
CA PRO A 124 -9.15 -12.01 -0.68
C PRO A 124 -9.54 -10.75 0.11
N ARG A 125 -10.84 -10.48 0.22
CA ARG A 125 -11.38 -9.31 0.93
C ARG A 125 -10.98 -7.94 0.33
N TYR A 126 -10.56 -7.88 -0.92
CA TYR A 126 -10.21 -6.61 -1.57
C TYR A 126 -11.26 -5.52 -1.32
N ALA A 127 -12.54 -5.84 -1.48
CA ALA A 127 -13.62 -4.87 -1.37
C ALA A 127 -13.73 -4.20 0.02
N SER A 128 -13.36 -4.91 1.09
CA SER A 128 -13.40 -4.37 2.47
C SER A 128 -12.08 -3.79 2.92
N ASP A 129 -10.96 -4.38 2.48
CA ASP A 129 -9.65 -4.12 3.05
C ASP A 129 -8.85 -3.13 2.19
N TYR A 130 -8.76 -3.33 0.88
CA TYR A 130 -7.92 -2.52 -0.01
C TYR A 130 -8.70 -1.58 -0.94
N GLY A 131 -9.90 -1.97 -1.36
CA GLY A 131 -10.77 -1.16 -2.24
C GLY A 131 -11.01 0.26 -1.70
N PRO A 132 -11.26 0.46 -0.39
CA PRO A 132 -11.43 1.79 0.17
C PRO A 132 -10.22 2.71 -0.04
N THR A 133 -9.00 2.23 0.14
CA THR A 133 -7.75 3.01 -0.07
C THR A 133 -7.50 3.29 -1.55
N VAL A 134 -7.76 2.32 -2.43
CA VAL A 134 -7.66 2.49 -3.88
C VAL A 134 -8.66 3.53 -4.38
N ASN A 135 -9.93 3.40 -4.00
CA ASN A 135 -10.98 4.33 -4.40
C ASN A 135 -10.74 5.74 -3.83
N PHE A 136 -10.18 5.84 -2.62
CA PHE A 136 -9.77 7.12 -2.04
C PHE A 136 -8.67 7.79 -2.86
N ALA A 137 -7.64 7.04 -3.28
CA ALA A 137 -6.56 7.55 -4.11
C ALA A 137 -7.08 8.03 -5.47
N ILE A 138 -7.94 7.24 -6.12
CA ILE A 138 -8.57 7.60 -7.40
C ILE A 138 -9.41 8.87 -7.26
N ALA A 139 -10.20 8.99 -6.19
CA ALA A 139 -11.03 10.18 -5.94
C ALA A 139 -10.20 11.47 -5.70
N HIS A 140 -8.91 11.33 -5.40
CA HIS A 140 -7.96 12.44 -5.22
C HIS A 140 -7.02 12.63 -6.42
N ASP A 141 -7.27 11.95 -7.55
CA ASP A 141 -6.42 11.94 -8.73
C ASP A 141 -4.96 11.52 -8.43
N TRP A 142 -4.76 10.65 -7.43
CA TRP A 142 -3.45 10.12 -7.10
C TRP A 142 -3.11 8.92 -7.97
N PRO A 143 -1.87 8.86 -8.52
CA PRO A 143 -1.41 7.65 -9.18
C PRO A 143 -1.44 6.45 -8.23
N VAL A 144 -1.95 5.32 -8.71
CA VAL A 144 -1.93 4.02 -8.00
C VAL A 144 -0.97 3.09 -8.72
N VAL A 145 -0.01 2.53 -7.98
CA VAL A 145 1.09 1.73 -8.55
C VAL A 145 1.03 0.30 -8.06
N ALA A 146 0.97 -0.63 -9.00
CA ALA A 146 1.14 -2.06 -8.78
C ALA A 146 2.63 -2.36 -8.59
N THR A 147 3.03 -2.72 -7.36
CA THR A 147 4.45 -2.73 -7.00
C THR A 147 5.08 -4.12 -6.98
N ASN A 148 4.26 -5.18 -6.82
CA ASN A 148 4.78 -6.53 -6.56
C ASN A 148 5.24 -7.26 -7.82
N ALA A 149 6.11 -8.26 -7.63
CA ALA A 149 6.49 -9.18 -8.68
C ALA A 149 5.34 -10.17 -8.98
N PRO A 150 5.12 -10.55 -10.26
CA PRO A 150 4.11 -11.54 -10.60
C PRO A 150 4.33 -12.88 -9.88
N GLN A 151 3.28 -13.38 -9.24
CA GLN A 151 3.30 -14.65 -8.47
C GLN A 151 3.85 -15.83 -9.29
N ALA A 152 3.57 -15.86 -10.60
CA ALA A 152 4.08 -16.89 -11.46
C ALA A 152 5.62 -16.91 -11.49
N ILE A 153 6.26 -15.73 -11.60
CA ILE A 153 7.72 -15.59 -11.61
C ILE A 153 8.29 -15.95 -10.23
N VAL A 154 7.68 -15.43 -9.16
CA VAL A 154 8.08 -15.72 -7.78
C VAL A 154 8.01 -17.22 -7.47
N THR A 155 6.97 -17.90 -7.96
CA THR A 155 6.83 -19.36 -7.81
C THR A 155 7.93 -20.14 -8.54
N GLU A 156 8.35 -19.67 -9.69
CA GLU A 156 9.49 -20.32 -10.40
C GLU A 156 10.81 -20.09 -9.67
N VAL A 157 11.04 -18.89 -9.15
CA VAL A 157 12.23 -18.60 -8.33
C VAL A 157 12.25 -19.48 -7.07
N SER A 158 11.12 -19.68 -6.39
CA SER A 158 11.04 -20.55 -5.20
C SER A 158 11.36 -22.03 -5.51
N LYS A 159 11.25 -22.44 -6.77
CA LYS A 159 11.58 -23.81 -7.22
C LYS A 159 13.00 -23.93 -7.77
N GLY A 160 13.44 -22.96 -8.57
CA GLY A 160 14.67 -23.03 -9.36
C GLY A 160 15.76 -22.01 -8.98
N GLY A 161 15.51 -21.12 -8.00
CA GLY A 161 16.41 -20.03 -7.64
C GLY A 161 16.41 -18.89 -8.67
N LEU A 162 17.30 -17.91 -8.48
CA LEU A 162 17.35 -16.71 -9.34
C LEU A 162 17.70 -17.00 -10.80
N GLY A 163 18.43 -18.10 -11.10
CA GLY A 163 18.82 -18.47 -12.46
C GLY A 163 17.65 -18.65 -13.43
N VAL A 164 16.42 -18.87 -12.93
CA VAL A 164 15.22 -18.94 -13.79
C VAL A 164 14.90 -17.61 -14.48
N LEU A 165 15.45 -16.52 -13.98
CA LEU A 165 15.25 -15.18 -14.55
C LEU A 165 16.08 -14.95 -15.82
N ASP A 166 17.20 -15.65 -15.99
CA ASP A 166 18.14 -15.47 -17.11
C ASP A 166 17.54 -15.91 -18.46
N GLY A 167 16.64 -16.89 -18.42
CA GLY A 167 15.95 -17.41 -19.62
C GLY A 167 14.67 -16.68 -20.01
N ARG A 168 14.28 -15.64 -19.28
CA ARG A 168 13.02 -14.93 -19.53
C ARG A 168 13.09 -13.94 -20.67
N SER A 169 11.94 -13.70 -21.31
CA SER A 169 11.80 -12.63 -22.30
C SER A 169 12.14 -11.27 -21.68
N ALA A 170 12.57 -10.32 -22.52
CA ALA A 170 12.80 -8.95 -22.07
C ALA A 170 11.54 -8.28 -21.50
N ALA A 171 10.35 -8.70 -21.94
CA ALA A 171 9.07 -8.24 -21.41
C ALA A 171 8.84 -8.76 -19.98
N ASP A 172 9.00 -10.08 -19.76
CA ASP A 172 8.84 -10.67 -18.43
C ASP A 172 9.90 -10.17 -17.44
N ARG A 173 11.13 -9.96 -17.92
CA ARG A 173 12.23 -9.48 -17.09
C ARG A 173 11.97 -8.08 -16.50
N LYS A 174 11.18 -7.24 -17.19
CA LYS A 174 10.75 -5.92 -16.71
C LYS A 174 9.71 -5.99 -15.59
N LEU A 175 9.06 -7.14 -15.40
CA LEU A 175 8.06 -7.32 -14.36
C LEU A 175 8.69 -7.59 -12.98
N VAL A 176 10.00 -7.77 -12.91
CA VAL A 176 10.77 -7.86 -11.67
C VAL A 176 11.89 -6.83 -11.67
N ALA A 177 12.44 -6.53 -10.50
CA ALA A 177 13.50 -5.53 -10.37
C ALA A 177 14.69 -5.85 -11.30
N ALA A 178 15.27 -4.80 -11.89
CA ALA A 178 16.45 -4.92 -12.74
C ALA A 178 17.66 -5.41 -11.93
N ASP A 179 17.84 -4.84 -10.73
CA ASP A 179 18.90 -5.20 -9.80
C ASP A 179 18.30 -5.88 -8.57
N LEU A 180 18.80 -7.07 -8.26
CA LEU A 180 18.41 -7.87 -7.10
C LEU A 180 19.58 -7.97 -6.12
N SER A 181 19.38 -7.50 -4.90
CA SER A 181 20.34 -7.66 -3.80
C SER A 181 19.74 -8.58 -2.74
N CYS A 182 20.12 -9.85 -2.76
CA CYS A 182 19.58 -10.90 -1.91
C CYS A 182 20.67 -11.50 -1.02
N PRO A 183 21.21 -10.77 -0.03
CA PRO A 183 22.21 -11.30 0.88
C PRO A 183 21.60 -12.43 1.74
N THR A 184 22.43 -13.43 2.06
CA THR A 184 22.00 -14.58 2.87
C THR A 184 22.74 -14.65 4.22
N ASP A 185 23.40 -13.55 4.61
CA ASP A 185 24.20 -13.44 5.82
C ASP A 185 23.84 -12.20 6.67
N ASP A 186 22.68 -11.61 6.40
CA ASP A 186 22.16 -10.42 7.11
C ASP A 186 21.04 -10.76 8.12
N ASP A 187 20.61 -9.74 8.85
CA ASP A 187 19.55 -9.86 9.84
C ASP A 187 18.20 -10.18 9.20
N TYR A 188 17.93 -9.67 7.99
CA TYR A 188 16.69 -9.94 7.26
C TYR A 188 16.55 -11.42 6.91
N HIS A 189 17.60 -12.03 6.37
CA HIS A 189 17.63 -13.47 6.12
C HIS A 189 17.42 -14.28 7.38
N THR A 190 18.09 -13.89 8.49
CA THR A 190 17.93 -14.54 9.80
C THR A 190 16.49 -14.47 10.29
N ARG A 191 15.83 -13.30 10.17
CA ARG A 191 14.41 -13.12 10.53
C ARG A 191 13.48 -13.93 9.64
N PHE A 192 13.77 -13.99 8.34
CA PHE A 192 13.00 -14.83 7.41
C PHE A 192 13.05 -16.30 7.81
N LEU A 193 14.23 -16.84 8.09
CA LEU A 193 14.38 -18.22 8.55
C LEU A 193 13.63 -18.47 9.86
N ALA A 194 13.67 -17.54 10.80
CA ALA A 194 12.95 -17.63 12.07
C ALA A 194 11.42 -17.61 11.84
N ALA A 195 10.91 -16.74 10.97
CA ALA A 195 9.49 -16.67 10.63
C ALA A 195 8.98 -17.93 9.92
N MET A 196 9.85 -18.61 9.18
CA MET A 196 9.54 -19.84 8.44
C MET A 196 9.80 -21.13 9.24
N ALA A 197 10.30 -21.05 10.48
CA ALA A 197 10.74 -22.22 11.26
C ALA A 197 9.64 -23.26 11.46
N ASP A 198 8.39 -22.83 11.63
CA ASP A 198 7.22 -23.69 11.80
C ASP A 198 6.59 -24.17 10.48
N HIS A 199 7.17 -23.76 9.34
CA HIS A 199 6.70 -24.12 8.00
C HIS A 199 7.73 -25.05 7.35
N PRO A 200 7.65 -26.39 7.57
CA PRO A 200 8.65 -27.31 7.04
C PRO A 200 8.59 -27.32 5.51
N VAL A 201 9.61 -26.77 4.87
CA VAL A 201 9.80 -26.77 3.43
C VAL A 201 11.02 -27.64 3.10
N GLY A 202 10.79 -28.88 2.82
CA GLY A 202 11.81 -29.78 2.26
C GLY A 202 13.18 -29.72 2.97
N ASP A 203 14.23 -29.49 2.19
CA ASP A 203 15.61 -29.33 2.63
C ASP A 203 16.04 -27.86 2.78
N GLY A 204 17.23 -27.61 3.32
CA GLY A 204 17.77 -26.25 3.48
C GLY A 204 17.85 -25.46 2.17
N GLN A 205 18.10 -26.13 1.03
CA GLN A 205 18.13 -25.45 -0.27
C GLN A 205 16.73 -24.97 -0.71
N ALA A 206 15.66 -25.66 -0.28
CA ALA A 206 14.31 -25.21 -0.55
C ALA A 206 14.01 -23.92 0.23
N MET A 207 14.46 -23.81 1.47
CA MET A 207 14.33 -22.62 2.30
C MET A 207 15.10 -21.43 1.70
N ASP A 208 16.33 -21.64 1.25
CA ASP A 208 17.12 -20.60 0.57
C ASP A 208 16.40 -20.09 -0.69
N ARG A 209 15.83 -20.99 -1.51
CA ARG A 209 15.04 -20.58 -2.69
C ARG A 209 13.76 -19.82 -2.32
N MET A 210 13.12 -20.16 -1.22
CA MET A 210 11.97 -19.39 -0.71
C MET A 210 12.37 -17.98 -0.29
N TYR A 211 13.53 -17.85 0.38
CA TYR A 211 14.08 -16.54 0.70
C TYR A 211 14.40 -15.74 -0.59
N LEU A 212 14.99 -16.35 -1.60
CA LEU A 212 15.24 -15.69 -2.89
C LEU A 212 13.94 -15.23 -3.56
N ALA A 213 12.88 -16.01 -3.44
CA ALA A 213 11.55 -15.63 -3.94
C ALA A 213 10.97 -14.42 -3.17
N GLN A 214 11.18 -14.38 -1.84
CA GLN A 214 10.83 -13.21 -1.01
C GLN A 214 11.65 -11.99 -1.43
N CYS A 215 12.96 -12.15 -1.58
CA CYS A 215 13.85 -11.07 -2.03
C CYS A 215 13.43 -10.49 -3.39
N VAL A 216 13.02 -11.32 -4.35
CA VAL A 216 12.51 -10.84 -5.64
C VAL A 216 11.28 -9.95 -5.46
N ARG A 217 10.37 -10.26 -4.53
CA ARG A 217 9.24 -9.38 -4.20
C ARG A 217 9.73 -8.06 -3.63
N ASP A 218 10.57 -8.11 -2.59
CA ASP A 218 11.09 -6.93 -1.90
C ASP A 218 11.80 -5.99 -2.86
N GLU A 219 12.72 -6.50 -3.66
CA GLU A 219 13.48 -5.69 -4.60
C GLU A 219 12.58 -5.11 -5.70
N THR A 220 11.53 -5.85 -6.12
CA THR A 220 10.57 -5.38 -7.11
C THR A 220 9.69 -4.27 -6.54
N MET A 221 9.19 -4.42 -5.32
CA MET A 221 8.45 -3.36 -4.63
C MET A 221 9.32 -2.12 -4.41
N ALA A 222 10.55 -2.32 -3.94
CA ALA A 222 11.51 -1.24 -3.71
C ALA A 222 11.81 -0.44 -4.98
N GLU A 223 12.04 -1.12 -6.11
CA GLU A 223 12.28 -0.47 -7.40
C GLU A 223 11.02 0.27 -7.88
N SER A 224 9.82 -0.31 -7.70
CA SER A 224 8.55 0.34 -8.06
C SER A 224 8.34 1.62 -7.26
N VAL A 225 8.57 1.58 -5.95
CA VAL A 225 8.48 2.75 -5.04
C VAL A 225 9.49 3.82 -5.45
N ALA A 226 10.74 3.44 -5.70
CA ALA A 226 11.78 4.38 -6.12
C ALA A 226 11.47 5.03 -7.46
N HIS A 227 10.99 4.25 -8.43
CA HIS A 227 10.58 4.74 -9.75
C HIS A 227 9.38 5.69 -9.66
N ALA A 228 8.36 5.34 -8.86
CA ALA A 228 7.20 6.18 -8.61
C ALA A 228 7.61 7.53 -8.01
N TRP A 229 8.53 7.54 -7.03
CA TRP A 229 9.07 8.77 -6.47
C TRP A 229 9.83 9.60 -7.51
N GLN A 230 10.70 8.97 -8.31
CA GLN A 230 11.51 9.64 -9.33
C GLN A 230 10.66 10.29 -10.43
N ILE A 231 9.61 9.58 -10.91
CA ILE A 231 8.69 10.13 -11.91
C ILE A 231 7.89 11.30 -11.29
N GLY A 232 7.34 11.12 -10.11
CA GLY A 232 6.58 12.16 -9.42
C GLY A 232 7.42 13.40 -9.14
N ALA A 233 8.71 13.23 -8.88
CA ALA A 233 9.65 14.34 -8.63
C ALA A 233 9.83 15.26 -9.85
N LEU A 234 9.52 14.79 -11.07
CA LEU A 234 9.51 15.64 -12.27
C LEU A 234 8.37 16.67 -12.24
N ALA A 235 7.28 16.37 -11.54
CA ALA A 235 6.12 17.25 -11.39
C ALA A 235 6.11 18.02 -10.05
N GLY A 236 7.05 17.73 -9.14
CA GLY A 236 7.11 18.37 -7.83
C GLY A 236 7.82 17.51 -6.80
N HIS A 237 7.32 17.52 -5.56
CA HIS A 237 7.85 16.69 -4.47
C HIS A 237 6.78 15.69 -4.03
N PRO A 238 6.67 14.52 -4.66
CA PRO A 238 5.66 13.53 -4.31
C PRO A 238 5.97 12.93 -2.93
N LEU A 239 4.92 12.48 -2.26
CA LEU A 239 5.01 11.51 -1.18
C LEU A 239 4.56 10.18 -1.74
N VAL A 240 5.40 9.15 -1.71
CA VAL A 240 4.97 7.78 -2.02
C VAL A 240 4.57 7.10 -0.72
N VAL A 241 3.32 6.64 -0.65
CA VAL A 241 2.83 5.80 0.45
C VAL A 241 2.68 4.39 -0.09
N HIS A 242 3.36 3.43 0.51
CA HIS A 242 3.35 2.02 0.11
C HIS A 242 2.68 1.16 1.18
N LEU A 243 1.59 0.48 0.81
CA LEU A 243 0.91 -0.49 1.67
C LEU A 243 1.49 -1.88 1.40
N ASN A 244 1.92 -2.55 2.46
CA ASN A 244 2.57 -3.86 2.37
C ASN A 244 2.42 -4.65 3.68
N GLY A 245 2.53 -5.96 3.59
CA GLY A 245 2.69 -6.78 4.78
C GLY A 245 3.92 -6.34 5.57
N ALA A 246 3.78 -6.19 6.89
CA ALA A 246 4.80 -5.62 7.77
C ALA A 246 6.19 -6.25 7.61
N PHE A 247 6.26 -7.55 7.29
CA PHE A 247 7.52 -8.24 7.08
C PHE A 247 8.38 -7.62 5.97
N HIS A 248 7.77 -6.98 4.96
CA HIS A 248 8.48 -6.35 3.85
C HIS A 248 9.12 -4.99 4.21
N SER A 249 8.81 -4.42 5.39
CA SER A 249 9.32 -3.10 5.78
C SER A 249 9.79 -3.00 7.22
N ASP A 250 9.36 -3.90 8.11
CA ASP A 250 9.78 -3.93 9.50
C ASP A 250 11.31 -3.94 9.62
N PHE A 251 11.84 -3.28 10.64
CA PHE A 251 13.26 -3.09 10.89
C PHE A 251 14.01 -2.32 9.79
N HIS A 252 13.28 -1.61 8.91
CA HIS A 252 13.82 -0.94 7.71
C HIS A 252 14.50 -1.93 6.75
N GLU A 253 14.02 -3.17 6.72
CA GLU A 253 14.55 -4.27 5.90
C GLU A 253 13.69 -4.50 4.65
N GLY A 254 13.95 -5.55 3.90
CA GLY A 254 13.17 -5.95 2.73
C GLY A 254 13.00 -4.82 1.71
N ALA A 255 11.76 -4.55 1.35
CA ALA A 255 11.41 -3.49 0.38
C ALA A 255 11.81 -2.09 0.87
N ALA A 256 11.72 -1.82 2.18
CA ALA A 256 12.15 -0.54 2.73
C ALA A 256 13.66 -0.34 2.56
N ALA A 257 14.50 -1.33 2.87
CA ALA A 257 15.94 -1.29 2.63
C ALA A 257 16.28 -1.06 1.16
N GLY A 258 15.58 -1.79 0.27
CA GLY A 258 15.73 -1.67 -1.17
C GLY A 258 15.39 -0.26 -1.70
N ALA A 259 14.35 0.37 -1.15
CA ALA A 259 13.96 1.74 -1.48
C ALA A 259 14.99 2.77 -0.97
N ILE A 260 15.47 2.61 0.27
CA ILE A 260 16.52 3.47 0.86
C ILE A 260 17.77 3.46 -0.02
N ARG A 261 18.20 2.27 -0.48
CA ARG A 261 19.38 2.17 -1.38
C ARG A 261 19.18 2.89 -2.72
N ARG A 262 17.96 2.85 -3.27
CA ARG A 262 17.63 3.46 -4.57
C ARG A 262 17.34 4.97 -4.50
N LEU A 263 17.05 5.48 -3.31
CA LEU A 263 16.70 6.86 -3.05
C LEU A 263 17.65 7.51 -2.02
N PRO A 264 18.96 7.60 -2.32
CA PRO A 264 19.93 8.15 -1.37
C PRO A 264 19.59 9.60 -0.97
N GLY A 265 19.61 9.86 0.34
CA GLY A 265 19.31 11.18 0.90
C GLY A 265 17.82 11.53 0.97
N LYS A 266 16.94 10.61 0.62
CA LYS A 266 15.49 10.75 0.79
C LYS A 266 15.05 10.24 2.16
N ARG A 267 14.02 10.87 2.70
CA ARG A 267 13.45 10.45 3.97
C ARG A 267 12.43 9.34 3.74
N VAL A 268 12.83 8.12 4.09
CA VAL A 268 11.97 6.95 4.12
C VAL A 268 11.54 6.71 5.56
N VAL A 269 10.25 6.54 5.80
CA VAL A 269 9.67 6.30 7.13
C VAL A 269 8.91 4.98 7.09
N VAL A 270 9.08 4.19 8.13
CA VAL A 270 8.36 2.91 8.31
C VAL A 270 7.37 3.06 9.45
N VAL A 271 6.13 2.66 9.21
CA VAL A 271 5.06 2.52 10.20
C VAL A 271 4.67 1.05 10.25
N SER A 272 4.66 0.44 11.42
CA SER A 272 4.21 -0.94 11.63
C SER A 272 2.88 -0.94 12.38
N ILE A 273 1.82 -1.49 11.77
CA ILE A 273 0.49 -1.59 12.37
C ILE A 273 0.35 -2.96 13.05
N LEU A 274 0.20 -2.96 14.36
CA LEU A 274 0.31 -4.14 15.20
C LEU A 274 -1.04 -4.47 15.88
N PRO A 275 -1.63 -5.65 15.62
CA PRO A 275 -2.80 -6.10 16.34
C PRO A 275 -2.45 -6.52 17.76
N VAL A 276 -3.19 -6.01 18.74
CA VAL A 276 -3.03 -6.35 20.17
C VAL A 276 -4.36 -6.70 20.81
N GLN A 277 -4.31 -7.37 21.96
CA GLN A 277 -5.52 -7.70 22.72
C GLN A 277 -5.95 -6.56 23.66
N ASP A 278 -4.99 -5.73 24.07
CA ASP A 278 -5.20 -4.68 25.07
C ASP A 278 -4.33 -3.46 24.71
N LEU A 279 -4.94 -2.28 24.70
CA LEU A 279 -4.26 -1.01 24.43
C LEU A 279 -3.81 -0.29 25.72
N ASP A 280 -4.33 -0.68 26.88
CA ASP A 280 -4.09 0.04 28.13
C ASP A 280 -2.77 -0.36 28.79
N THR A 281 -2.29 -1.58 28.53
CA THR A 281 -1.10 -2.16 29.15
C THR A 281 0.13 -2.25 28.23
N LEU A 282 0.15 -1.48 27.14
CA LEU A 282 1.24 -1.50 26.16
C LEU A 282 2.56 -1.02 26.75
N ALA A 283 3.59 -1.83 26.56
CA ALA A 283 4.96 -1.53 26.96
C ALA A 283 5.95 -2.08 25.91
N PRO A 284 6.17 -1.38 24.79
CA PRO A 284 7.07 -1.85 23.74
C PRO A 284 8.46 -2.16 24.31
N ASP A 285 8.98 -3.36 24.09
CA ASP A 285 10.33 -3.74 24.49
C ASP A 285 11.40 -3.15 23.59
N ALA A 286 12.68 -3.42 23.87
CA ALA A 286 13.79 -2.87 23.11
C ALA A 286 13.80 -3.31 21.66
N THR A 287 13.44 -4.55 21.36
CA THR A 287 13.38 -5.10 20.00
C THR A 287 12.21 -4.50 19.23
N GLU A 288 11.05 -4.42 19.86
CA GLU A 288 9.85 -3.86 19.25
C GLU A 288 10.05 -2.38 18.87
N ARG A 289 10.76 -1.60 19.69
CA ARG A 289 11.09 -0.19 19.42
C ARG A 289 12.02 0.01 18.22
N THR A 290 12.73 -1.01 17.77
CA THR A 290 13.59 -0.92 16.57
C THR A 290 12.86 -1.36 15.29
N ARG A 291 11.63 -1.84 15.42
CA ARG A 291 10.84 -2.39 14.31
C ARG A 291 10.49 -1.35 13.25
N ALA A 292 10.12 -0.14 13.67
CA ALA A 292 9.66 0.92 12.78
C ALA A 292 9.91 2.30 13.43
N ASP A 293 9.77 3.37 12.66
CA ASP A 293 9.78 4.74 13.19
C ASP A 293 8.54 5.00 14.04
N TYR A 294 7.41 4.39 13.65
CA TYR A 294 6.15 4.42 14.41
C TYR A 294 5.54 3.04 14.52
N LEU A 295 5.12 2.69 15.74
CA LEU A 295 4.31 1.50 16.00
C LEU A 295 2.88 1.95 16.26
N VAL A 296 1.95 1.46 15.47
CA VAL A 296 0.53 1.76 15.64
C VAL A 296 -0.18 0.51 16.13
N TYR A 297 -0.51 0.50 17.40
CA TYR A 297 -1.23 -0.60 18.03
C TYR A 297 -2.73 -0.41 17.86
N THR A 298 -3.44 -1.47 17.52
CA THR A 298 -4.89 -1.47 17.45
C THR A 298 -5.47 -2.82 17.87
N ILE A 299 -6.70 -2.85 18.30
CA ILE A 299 -7.37 -4.07 18.76
C ILE A 299 -7.56 -5.05 17.60
N LYS A 300 -7.28 -6.31 17.91
CA LYS A 300 -7.40 -7.44 16.96
C LYS A 300 -8.86 -7.71 16.58
#